data_a1db778f2a6c99c4c90262061418c295
#
_entry.id   a1db778f2a6c99c4c90262061418c295
#
_cell.length_a   1.000
_cell.length_b   1.000
_cell.length_c   1.000
_cell.angle_alpha   90.00
_cell.angle_beta   90.00
_cell.angle_gamma   90.00
#
_symmetry.space_group_name_H-M   'P 1'
#
loop_
_entity.id
_entity.type
_entity.pdbx_description
1 polymer ?
#
loop_
_entity_poly.entity_id
_entity_poly.type
_entity_poly.pdbx_seq_one_letter_code
_entity_poly.pdbx_strand_id
1 'polypeptide(L)'
;MCHLTSDPAAYNHKLVQVTAFVSHDFEDFTLFDPNCPSWPAVWLEYGGEAKSGTMYCCGVTADRHRSKQLVVEDIPVTLIENDQFRDFDKLIQPPFRSERHGSLVHAVLVGRFFAGREMHYPKGSYWGGYGHMGCCSLLAIQEIESVSPQDRDDLDYGASADQPDIEKTGCGYRILTPIEPSGDLIKAQQRADLGQQEWVFDDPQHVASDAIAGFVNVEADSITGLRQKRKAQGRMVYEWKPNAKAETYLVVVSRPYLLSFYAHDPTRVAWVVVAVYVSSCGKHNAVTRLR
;
A
#
# COMPACT_ATOMS: atom_id res chain seq x y z
N MET A 1 8.28 -8.21 -8.18
CA MET A 1 8.49 -7.47 -6.92
C MET A 1 8.81 -8.38 -5.74
N CYS A 2 7.96 -9.34 -5.35
CA CYS A 2 8.18 -10.19 -4.15
C CYS A 2 9.55 -10.87 -4.07
N HIS A 3 10.09 -11.35 -5.18
CA HIS A 3 11.42 -11.96 -5.19
C HIS A 3 12.54 -10.98 -4.85
N LEU A 4 12.43 -9.71 -5.27
CA LEU A 4 13.42 -8.69 -4.94
C LEU A 4 13.45 -8.37 -3.45
N THR A 5 12.29 -8.37 -2.80
CA THR A 5 12.17 -8.06 -1.37
C THR A 5 12.47 -9.26 -0.48
N SER A 6 12.24 -10.50 -0.95
CA SER A 6 12.51 -11.71 -0.16
C SER A 6 13.98 -12.14 -0.18
N ASP A 7 14.72 -11.85 -1.24
CA ASP A 7 16.15 -12.18 -1.36
C ASP A 7 16.91 -11.08 -2.12
N PRO A 8 17.04 -9.88 -1.55
CA PRO A 8 17.68 -8.76 -2.21
C PRO A 8 19.11 -9.03 -2.63
N ALA A 9 19.86 -9.79 -1.83
CA ALA A 9 21.25 -10.14 -2.11
C ALA A 9 21.41 -10.92 -3.41
N ALA A 10 20.48 -11.81 -3.72
CA ALA A 10 20.51 -12.60 -4.96
C ALA A 10 20.36 -11.74 -6.22
N TYR A 11 19.80 -10.55 -6.11
CA TYR A 11 19.57 -9.63 -7.22
C TYR A 11 20.55 -8.46 -7.26
N ASN A 12 21.44 -8.36 -6.28
CA ASN A 12 22.40 -7.24 -6.22
C ASN A 12 23.18 -7.08 -7.52
N HIS A 13 23.27 -5.85 -8.03
CA HIS A 13 23.89 -5.43 -9.28
C HIS A 13 23.28 -6.04 -10.56
N LYS A 14 22.16 -6.78 -10.46
CA LYS A 14 21.53 -7.33 -11.66
C LYS A 14 20.63 -6.30 -12.34
N LEU A 15 20.55 -6.40 -13.66
CA LEU A 15 19.50 -5.76 -14.43
C LEU A 15 18.23 -6.59 -14.25
N VAL A 16 17.16 -5.95 -13.82
CA VAL A 16 15.87 -6.59 -13.54
C VAL A 16 14.74 -5.84 -14.22
N GLN A 17 13.71 -6.58 -14.63
CA GLN A 17 12.44 -6.04 -15.05
C GLN A 17 11.45 -6.27 -13.90
N VAL A 18 10.75 -5.22 -13.48
CA VAL A 18 9.80 -5.27 -12.35
C VAL A 18 8.48 -4.66 -12.77
N THR A 19 7.41 -5.40 -12.54
CA THR A 19 6.04 -4.87 -12.60
C THR A 19 5.61 -4.58 -11.17
N ALA A 20 5.26 -3.33 -10.86
CA ALA A 20 4.87 -2.92 -9.51
C ALA A 20 4.14 -1.58 -9.52
N PHE A 21 3.62 -1.19 -8.37
CA PHE A 21 3.14 0.15 -8.11
C PHE A 21 4.30 1.06 -7.72
N VAL A 22 4.25 2.29 -8.17
CA VAL A 22 5.20 3.35 -7.82
C VAL A 22 4.46 4.41 -7.03
N SER A 23 4.92 4.66 -5.82
CA SER A 23 4.49 5.76 -4.99
C SER A 23 5.51 6.89 -5.06
N HIS A 24 5.04 8.12 -5.22
CA HIS A 24 5.87 9.30 -5.20
C HIS A 24 5.20 10.40 -4.39
N ASP A 25 5.88 10.88 -3.36
CA ASP A 25 5.39 11.90 -2.45
C ASP A 25 6.55 12.74 -1.92
N PHE A 26 6.30 13.53 -0.86
CA PHE A 26 7.24 14.46 -0.27
C PHE A 26 8.59 13.82 0.12
N GLU A 27 8.57 12.64 0.72
CA GLU A 27 9.75 11.86 1.14
C GLU A 27 9.71 10.43 0.62
N ASP A 28 8.93 10.16 -0.40
CA ASP A 28 8.69 8.82 -0.94
C ASP A 28 8.91 8.80 -2.45
N PHE A 29 9.72 7.86 -2.91
CA PHE A 29 9.78 7.42 -4.29
C PHE A 29 10.14 5.94 -4.29
N THR A 30 9.12 5.11 -4.16
CA THR A 30 9.29 3.69 -3.89
C THR A 30 8.46 2.80 -4.80
N LEU A 31 8.96 1.57 -4.96
CA LEU A 31 8.20 0.45 -5.51
C LEU A 31 7.52 -0.34 -4.39
N PHE A 32 6.30 -0.75 -4.64
CA PHE A 32 5.61 -1.73 -3.80
C PHE A 32 4.67 -2.60 -4.62
N ASP A 33 4.30 -3.73 -4.05
CA ASP A 33 3.24 -4.60 -4.54
C ASP A 33 2.42 -5.06 -3.32
N PRO A 34 1.11 -4.80 -3.27
CA PRO A 34 0.28 -5.19 -2.13
C PRO A 34 0.22 -6.71 -1.87
N ASN A 35 0.66 -7.52 -2.83
CA ASN A 35 0.76 -8.97 -2.66
C ASN A 35 2.11 -9.45 -2.07
N CYS A 36 3.07 -8.53 -1.93
CA CYS A 36 4.39 -8.81 -1.40
C CYS A 36 4.53 -8.23 0.01
N PRO A 37 5.52 -8.69 0.80
CA PRO A 37 5.88 -7.97 2.02
C PRO A 37 6.17 -6.51 1.69
N SER A 38 5.55 -5.60 2.43
CA SER A 38 5.71 -4.15 2.21
C SER A 38 7.08 -3.63 2.64
N TRP A 39 7.84 -4.44 3.34
CA TRP A 39 9.16 -4.11 3.82
C TRP A 39 10.15 -5.27 3.60
N PRO A 40 11.42 -4.98 3.25
CA PRO A 40 11.96 -3.65 2.93
C PRO A 40 11.40 -3.09 1.62
N ALA A 41 11.18 -1.79 1.57
CA ALA A 41 10.77 -1.11 0.37
C ALA A 41 11.94 -1.04 -0.64
N VAL A 42 11.63 -0.79 -1.90
CA VAL A 42 12.62 -0.54 -2.94
C VAL A 42 12.51 0.92 -3.34
N TRP A 43 13.56 1.69 -3.04
CA TRP A 43 13.69 3.07 -3.45
C TRP A 43 13.92 3.17 -4.94
N LEU A 44 13.44 4.23 -5.57
CA LEU A 44 13.62 4.48 -6.98
C LEU A 44 14.55 5.67 -7.21
N GLU A 45 15.38 5.58 -8.22
CA GLU A 45 16.14 6.69 -8.75
C GLU A 45 16.25 6.56 -10.27
N TYR A 46 16.24 7.66 -10.99
CA TYR A 46 16.49 7.63 -12.42
C TYR A 46 17.97 7.43 -12.70
N GLY A 47 18.29 6.60 -13.67
CA GLY A 47 19.59 6.55 -14.30
C GLY A 47 19.90 7.83 -15.08
N GLY A 48 21.00 7.85 -15.81
CA GLY A 48 21.39 8.99 -16.61
C GLY A 48 21.60 10.26 -15.79
N GLU A 49 21.25 11.39 -16.36
CA GLU A 49 21.33 12.70 -15.73
C GLU A 49 20.01 13.16 -15.10
N ALA A 50 18.92 12.43 -15.30
CA ALA A 50 17.63 12.75 -14.70
C ALA A 50 17.62 12.44 -13.20
N LYS A 51 16.88 13.23 -12.43
CA LYS A 51 16.65 13.02 -11.00
C LYS A 51 15.19 12.75 -10.74
N SER A 52 14.91 11.70 -10.00
CA SER A 52 13.58 11.40 -9.53
C SER A 52 13.11 12.32 -8.41
N GLY A 53 13.97 12.79 -7.59
CA GLY A 53 13.82 13.76 -6.50
C GLY A 53 12.48 13.85 -5.80
N THR A 54 12.42 13.36 -4.58
CA THR A 54 11.42 13.78 -3.60
C THR A 54 11.69 15.21 -3.13
N MET A 55 10.70 15.92 -2.59
CA MET A 55 10.84 17.38 -2.37
C MET A 55 11.71 17.78 -1.17
N TYR A 56 12.03 16.88 -0.27
CA TYR A 56 12.67 17.22 1.01
C TYR A 56 14.06 16.61 1.18
N CYS A 57 14.23 15.34 0.92
CA CYS A 57 15.49 14.64 1.13
C CYS A 57 15.84 13.71 -0.01
N CYS A 58 16.97 13.06 0.12
CA CYS A 58 17.25 11.82 -0.58
C CYS A 58 17.34 11.94 -2.12
N GLY A 59 17.89 13.04 -2.56
CA GLY A 59 18.09 13.34 -3.98
C GLY A 59 17.25 14.48 -4.53
N VAL A 60 16.46 15.10 -3.65
CA VAL A 60 15.59 16.20 -4.05
C VAL A 60 16.34 17.47 -4.31
N THR A 61 16.15 18.01 -5.47
CA THR A 61 16.33 19.42 -5.76
C THR A 61 15.22 19.85 -6.69
N ALA A 62 14.92 21.14 -6.73
CA ALA A 62 14.04 21.70 -7.76
C ALA A 62 14.56 21.45 -9.17
N ASP A 63 15.85 21.22 -9.31
CA ASP A 63 16.48 20.80 -10.55
C ASP A 63 16.35 19.29 -10.74
N ARG A 64 15.67 18.88 -11.81
CA ARG A 64 15.41 17.49 -12.18
C ARG A 64 16.59 16.84 -12.93
N HIS A 65 17.64 17.56 -13.19
CA HIS A 65 18.83 17.07 -13.89
C HIS A 65 20.06 17.07 -13.00
N ARG A 66 20.87 16.03 -13.13
CA ARG A 66 22.23 15.97 -12.58
C ARG A 66 23.20 16.59 -13.56
N SER A 67 24.31 17.07 -13.02
CA SER A 67 25.44 17.51 -13.85
C SER A 67 26.26 16.35 -14.44
N LYS A 68 25.99 15.12 -13.97
CA LYS A 68 26.67 13.89 -14.39
C LYS A 68 25.73 12.70 -14.31
N GLN A 69 26.01 11.69 -15.11
CA GLN A 69 25.35 10.40 -15.07
C GLN A 69 25.34 9.80 -13.66
N LEU A 70 24.25 9.14 -13.31
CA LEU A 70 24.15 8.38 -12.06
C LEU A 70 25.22 7.28 -12.00
N VAL A 71 25.96 7.26 -10.90
CA VAL A 71 26.88 6.17 -10.56
C VAL A 71 26.49 5.67 -9.17
N VAL A 72 26.26 4.38 -9.03
CA VAL A 72 25.94 3.72 -7.76
C VAL A 72 26.92 2.56 -7.57
N GLU A 73 27.63 2.53 -6.44
CA GLU A 73 28.66 1.51 -6.16
C GLU A 73 29.63 1.32 -7.35
N ASP A 74 30.13 2.43 -7.89
CA ASP A 74 31.03 2.49 -9.06
C ASP A 74 30.44 1.97 -10.38
N ILE A 75 29.15 1.66 -10.42
CA ILE A 75 28.44 1.22 -11.61
C ILE A 75 27.70 2.40 -12.25
N PRO A 76 28.02 2.81 -13.46
CA PRO A 76 27.28 3.83 -14.18
C PRO A 76 25.93 3.25 -14.63
N VAL A 77 24.88 4.02 -14.41
CA VAL A 77 23.50 3.65 -14.77
C VAL A 77 22.98 4.61 -15.83
N THR A 78 22.70 4.08 -17.01
CA THR A 78 22.10 4.84 -18.12
C THR A 78 20.59 5.00 -17.93
N LEU A 79 19.99 5.90 -18.71
CA LEU A 79 18.54 6.05 -18.80
C LEU A 79 18.14 6.23 -20.27
N ILE A 80 17.10 5.53 -20.68
CA ILE A 80 16.45 5.71 -21.98
C ILE A 80 15.25 6.64 -21.79
N GLU A 81 15.38 7.88 -22.25
CA GLU A 81 14.33 8.89 -22.17
C GLU A 81 13.36 8.77 -23.36
N ASN A 82 12.62 7.66 -23.41
CA ASN A 82 11.58 7.40 -24.40
C ASN A 82 10.24 8.09 -24.05
N ASP A 83 9.19 7.84 -24.83
CA ASP A 83 7.86 8.40 -24.56
C ASP A 83 7.28 7.89 -23.25
N GLN A 84 7.49 6.60 -22.92
CA GLN A 84 7.03 6.03 -21.68
C GLN A 84 7.69 6.66 -20.44
N PHE A 85 8.98 7.00 -20.55
CA PHE A 85 9.65 7.76 -19.50
C PHE A 85 8.99 9.15 -19.29
N ARG A 86 8.71 9.85 -20.39
CA ARG A 86 8.07 11.17 -20.30
C ARG A 86 6.67 11.11 -19.71
N ASP A 87 5.90 10.09 -20.07
CA ASP A 87 4.55 9.85 -19.49
C ASP A 87 4.64 9.48 -18.01
N PHE A 88 5.56 8.61 -17.64
CA PHE A 88 5.81 8.24 -16.26
C PHE A 88 6.22 9.45 -15.42
N ASP A 89 7.23 10.20 -15.85
CA ASP A 89 7.73 11.38 -15.13
C ASP A 89 6.64 12.43 -14.93
N LYS A 90 5.77 12.61 -15.92
CA LYS A 90 4.61 13.51 -15.82
C LYS A 90 3.56 13.00 -14.83
N LEU A 91 3.29 11.70 -14.83
CA LEU A 91 2.27 11.09 -13.99
C LEU A 91 2.67 11.03 -12.51
N ILE A 92 3.95 10.81 -12.20
CA ILE A 92 4.42 10.75 -10.81
C ILE A 92 4.61 12.12 -10.17
N GLN A 93 4.66 13.21 -10.96
CA GLN A 93 4.76 14.55 -10.38
C GLN A 93 3.44 14.93 -9.72
N PRO A 94 3.41 15.19 -8.40
CA PRO A 94 2.19 15.60 -7.75
C PRO A 94 1.73 16.94 -8.35
N PRO A 95 0.46 17.12 -8.65
CA PRO A 95 -0.06 18.42 -9.00
C PRO A 95 0.20 19.36 -7.81
N PHE A 96 0.75 20.51 -8.08
CA PHE A 96 1.24 21.52 -7.10
C PHE A 96 0.24 21.95 -6.02
N ARG A 97 -0.98 21.40 -6.03
CA ARG A 97 -2.10 21.75 -5.14
C ARG A 97 -2.99 20.59 -4.69
N SER A 98 -2.63 19.34 -4.94
CA SER A 98 -3.46 18.25 -4.39
C SER A 98 -3.09 18.02 -2.93
N GLU A 99 -3.94 18.45 -2.05
CA GLU A 99 -3.74 18.40 -0.60
C GLU A 99 -3.82 16.98 -0.01
N ARG A 100 -3.95 15.93 -0.80
CA ARG A 100 -4.36 14.67 -0.20
C ARG A 100 -3.46 13.47 -0.36
N HIS A 101 -2.73 13.27 -1.39
CA HIS A 101 -1.82 12.10 -1.51
C HIS A 101 -0.89 12.29 -2.70
N GLY A 102 0.34 11.77 -2.59
CA GLY A 102 1.29 11.72 -3.69
C GLY A 102 0.78 10.90 -4.87
N SER A 103 1.45 11.00 -5.98
CA SER A 103 1.08 10.28 -7.19
C SER A 103 1.31 8.79 -7.04
N LEU A 104 0.43 8.00 -7.62
CA LEU A 104 0.52 6.54 -7.68
C LEU A 104 0.32 6.09 -9.13
N VAL A 105 1.22 5.24 -9.58
CA VAL A 105 1.12 4.62 -10.91
C VAL A 105 1.45 3.14 -10.84
N HIS A 106 0.93 2.37 -11.78
CA HIS A 106 1.39 0.99 -12.02
C HIS A 106 2.30 1.01 -13.23
N ALA A 107 3.51 0.44 -13.09
CA ALA A 107 4.53 0.52 -14.12
C ALA A 107 5.29 -0.80 -14.32
N VAL A 108 5.82 -0.97 -15.54
CA VAL A 108 6.86 -1.95 -15.85
C VAL A 108 8.15 -1.20 -16.03
N LEU A 109 9.09 -1.44 -15.12
CA LEU A 109 10.38 -0.77 -15.04
C LEU A 109 11.50 -1.75 -15.30
N VAL A 110 12.48 -1.34 -16.09
CA VAL A 110 13.76 -2.03 -16.23
C VAL A 110 14.83 -1.18 -15.55
N GLY A 111 15.60 -1.79 -14.66
CA GLY A 111 16.61 -1.05 -13.92
C GLY A 111 17.64 -1.96 -13.28
N ARG A 112 18.75 -1.34 -12.83
CA ARG A 112 19.76 -2.03 -12.05
C ARG A 112 19.39 -1.99 -10.59
N PHE A 113 19.35 -3.17 -9.99
CA PHE A 113 19.02 -3.32 -8.58
C PHE A 113 20.29 -3.30 -7.72
N PHE A 114 20.22 -2.58 -6.62
CA PHE A 114 21.25 -2.52 -5.58
C PHE A 114 20.61 -2.88 -4.24
N ALA A 115 21.02 -3.99 -3.68
CA ALA A 115 20.51 -4.46 -2.40
C ALA A 115 20.89 -3.50 -1.25
N GLY A 116 22.04 -2.84 -1.39
CA GLY A 116 22.63 -2.06 -0.31
C GLY A 116 23.36 -2.97 0.69
N ARG A 117 23.13 -2.74 1.96
CA ARG A 117 23.76 -3.51 3.06
C ARG A 117 22.69 -4.09 3.99
N GLU A 118 23.06 -5.16 4.67
CA GLU A 118 22.21 -5.70 5.72
C GLU A 118 22.20 -4.76 6.94
N MET A 119 21.02 -4.31 7.29
CA MET A 119 20.75 -3.43 8.42
C MET A 119 20.12 -4.27 9.53
N HIS A 120 20.65 -4.15 10.75
CA HIS A 120 20.17 -4.94 11.89
C HIS A 120 19.29 -4.08 12.81
N TYR A 121 18.23 -4.70 13.32
CA TYR A 121 17.37 -4.15 14.34
C TYR A 121 17.09 -5.23 15.43
N PRO A 122 16.53 -4.89 16.58
CA PRO A 122 16.47 -5.83 17.70
C PRO A 122 15.76 -7.17 17.43
N LYS A 123 14.89 -7.23 16.42
CA LYS A 123 14.11 -8.45 16.11
C LYS A 123 14.44 -9.07 14.74
N GLY A 124 15.46 -8.58 14.04
CA GLY A 124 15.80 -9.12 12.73
C GLY A 124 16.79 -8.27 11.94
N SER A 125 16.76 -8.43 10.63
CA SER A 125 17.52 -7.61 9.69
C SER A 125 16.75 -7.36 8.40
N TYR A 126 17.14 -6.32 7.69
CA TYR A 126 16.65 -6.02 6.35
C TYR A 126 17.77 -5.43 5.49
N TRP A 127 17.61 -5.50 4.19
CA TRP A 127 18.53 -4.87 3.24
C TRP A 127 18.13 -3.43 2.96
N GLY A 128 19.08 -2.51 3.09
CA GLY A 128 18.85 -1.09 2.89
C GLY A 128 20.13 -0.30 2.76
N GLY A 129 20.01 1.02 2.87
CA GLY A 129 21.13 1.97 2.74
C GLY A 129 20.81 3.08 1.76
N TYR A 130 19.72 2.96 1.01
CA TYR A 130 19.24 3.96 0.07
C TYR A 130 17.92 4.57 0.53
N GLY A 131 17.54 5.67 -0.13
CA GLY A 131 16.29 6.35 0.15
C GLY A 131 16.27 7.12 1.47
N HIS A 132 15.06 7.50 1.87
CA HIS A 132 14.85 8.26 3.10
C HIS A 132 15.35 7.46 4.31
N MET A 133 16.22 8.08 5.12
CA MET A 133 16.83 7.45 6.30
C MET A 133 17.57 6.14 6.04
N GLY A 134 17.89 5.83 4.79
CA GLY A 134 18.53 4.55 4.42
C GLY A 134 17.61 3.34 4.52
N CYS A 135 16.31 3.54 4.37
CA CYS A 135 15.27 2.52 4.56
C CYS A 135 15.41 1.31 3.65
N CYS A 136 15.99 1.47 2.50
CA CYS A 136 15.53 0.71 1.34
C CYS A 136 16.70 0.16 0.53
N SER A 137 16.43 -0.91 -0.25
CA SER A 137 17.22 -1.23 -1.44
C SER A 137 16.94 -0.21 -2.54
N LEU A 138 17.71 -0.20 -3.62
CA LEU A 138 17.56 0.75 -4.72
C LEU A 138 17.29 0.02 -6.04
N LEU A 139 16.32 0.50 -6.81
CA LEU A 139 16.22 0.23 -8.24
C LEU A 139 16.56 1.51 -9.01
N ALA A 140 17.71 1.54 -9.65
CA ALA A 140 18.10 2.61 -10.54
C ALA A 140 17.50 2.35 -11.94
N ILE A 141 16.50 3.13 -12.29
CA ILE A 141 15.67 2.96 -13.50
C ILE A 141 16.51 3.28 -14.73
N GLN A 142 16.52 2.36 -15.69
CA GLN A 142 17.19 2.53 -16.98
C GLN A 142 16.21 2.67 -18.14
N GLU A 143 15.03 2.08 -17.99
CA GLU A 143 13.97 2.15 -18.99
C GLU A 143 12.59 1.99 -18.32
N ILE A 144 11.61 2.65 -18.90
CA ILE A 144 10.21 2.47 -18.57
C ILE A 144 9.51 1.88 -19.77
N GLU A 145 8.97 0.68 -19.61
CA GLU A 145 8.30 -0.04 -20.72
C GLU A 145 6.82 0.28 -20.79
N SER A 146 6.19 0.48 -19.63
CA SER A 146 4.78 0.90 -19.58
C SER A 146 4.47 1.60 -18.27
N VAL A 147 3.43 2.46 -18.31
CA VAL A 147 2.90 3.16 -17.15
C VAL A 147 1.40 3.34 -17.30
N SER A 148 0.68 3.22 -16.19
CA SER A 148 -0.73 3.59 -16.09
C SER A 148 -1.02 4.28 -14.76
N PRO A 149 -1.84 5.34 -14.75
CA PRO A 149 -2.24 6.00 -13.51
C PRO A 149 -3.08 5.04 -12.66
N GLN A 150 -2.97 5.20 -11.35
CA GLN A 150 -3.77 4.46 -10.37
C GLN A 150 -4.39 5.44 -9.38
N ASP A 151 -5.57 5.09 -8.90
CA ASP A 151 -6.14 5.79 -7.76
C ASP A 151 -5.52 5.21 -6.48
N ARG A 152 -4.90 6.08 -5.69
CA ARG A 152 -4.27 5.69 -4.42
C ARG A 152 -5.32 5.21 -3.42
N ASP A 153 -6.47 5.83 -3.41
CA ASP A 153 -7.57 5.44 -2.53
C ASP A 153 -8.06 4.02 -2.83
N ASP A 154 -8.02 3.60 -4.09
CA ASP A 154 -8.34 2.23 -4.48
C ASP A 154 -7.36 1.19 -3.91
N LEU A 155 -6.09 1.54 -3.75
CA LEU A 155 -5.07 0.64 -3.21
C LEU A 155 -4.95 0.71 -1.70
N ASP A 156 -4.94 1.90 -1.12
CA ASP A 156 -4.78 2.09 0.31
C ASP A 156 -6.07 1.78 1.07
N TYR A 157 -7.23 2.08 0.49
CA TYR A 157 -8.52 2.02 1.16
C TYR A 157 -9.54 1.11 0.48
N GLY A 158 -9.32 0.72 -0.76
CA GLY A 158 -10.16 -0.24 -1.46
C GLY A 158 -11.56 0.24 -1.77
N ALA A 159 -11.72 1.51 -1.99
CA ALA A 159 -13.04 2.12 -2.08
C ALA A 159 -13.86 1.64 -3.28
N SER A 160 -13.26 1.36 -4.43
CA SER A 160 -14.00 1.00 -5.62
C SER A 160 -14.06 -0.50 -5.90
N ALA A 161 -12.95 -1.23 -5.67
CA ALA A 161 -12.87 -2.65 -6.03
C ALA A 161 -13.64 -3.57 -5.07
N ASP A 162 -13.84 -3.14 -3.83
CA ASP A 162 -14.51 -3.91 -2.77
C ASP A 162 -15.90 -3.39 -2.44
N GLN A 163 -16.41 -2.39 -3.16
CA GLN A 163 -17.82 -2.02 -3.03
C GLN A 163 -18.67 -3.24 -3.39
N PRO A 164 -19.62 -3.60 -2.51
CA PRO A 164 -20.54 -4.69 -2.82
C PRO A 164 -21.27 -4.37 -4.12
N ASP A 165 -21.34 -5.34 -5.03
CA ASP A 165 -22.06 -5.19 -6.29
C ASP A 165 -23.57 -5.04 -6.01
N ILE A 166 -23.96 -3.79 -5.81
CA ILE A 166 -25.33 -3.40 -5.46
C ILE A 166 -26.33 -3.82 -6.55
N GLU A 167 -25.88 -3.83 -7.82
CA GLU A 167 -26.73 -4.14 -8.96
C GLU A 167 -27.06 -5.64 -9.04
N LYS A 168 -26.18 -6.51 -8.59
CA LYS A 168 -26.39 -7.99 -8.66
C LYS A 168 -27.20 -8.55 -7.49
N THR A 169 -27.20 -7.90 -6.35
CA THR A 169 -27.84 -8.46 -5.14
C THR A 169 -29.27 -7.94 -4.90
N GLY A 170 -29.69 -6.90 -5.59
CA GLY A 170 -30.99 -6.25 -5.35
C GLY A 170 -31.10 -5.57 -3.97
N CYS A 171 -30.05 -5.65 -3.16
CA CYS A 171 -30.00 -5.11 -1.80
C CYS A 171 -28.94 -4.02 -1.75
N GLY A 172 -29.33 -2.79 -1.43
CA GLY A 172 -28.38 -1.71 -1.23
C GLY A 172 -27.52 -1.96 0.01
N TYR A 173 -26.23 -1.65 -0.10
CA TYR A 173 -25.33 -1.60 1.04
C TYR A 173 -25.14 -0.16 1.48
N ARG A 174 -25.10 0.06 2.79
CA ARG A 174 -24.79 1.34 3.41
C ARG A 174 -23.42 1.22 4.08
N ILE A 175 -22.54 2.16 3.81
CA ILE A 175 -21.30 2.32 4.55
C ILE A 175 -21.60 2.74 5.98
N LEU A 176 -21.06 2.03 6.96
CA LEU A 176 -21.19 2.36 8.37
C LEU A 176 -20.05 3.25 8.86
N THR A 177 -18.86 3.07 8.28
CA THR A 177 -17.74 3.95 8.57
C THR A 177 -17.11 4.40 7.26
N PRO A 178 -17.11 5.68 6.94
CA PRO A 178 -16.06 6.26 6.15
C PRO A 178 -14.81 6.29 7.05
N ILE A 179 -13.82 5.49 6.78
CA ILE A 179 -12.57 5.55 7.53
C ILE A 179 -11.84 6.79 7.08
N GLU A 180 -11.67 7.73 7.99
CA GLU A 180 -10.74 8.84 7.85
C GLU A 180 -9.34 8.23 7.82
N PRO A 181 -8.61 8.31 6.71
CA PRO A 181 -7.64 7.30 6.38
C PRO A 181 -6.38 7.26 7.23
N SER A 182 -5.89 8.35 7.75
CA SER A 182 -4.49 8.33 8.23
C SER A 182 -4.34 8.26 9.74
N GLY A 183 -5.03 9.09 10.49
CA GLY A 183 -4.75 9.26 11.92
C GLY A 183 -5.10 8.05 12.77
N ASP A 184 -6.24 7.43 12.53
CA ASP A 184 -6.71 6.30 13.36
C ASP A 184 -6.02 4.99 12.97
N LEU A 185 -5.65 4.81 11.73
CA LEU A 185 -4.87 3.66 11.27
C LEU A 185 -3.46 3.67 11.85
N ILE A 186 -2.79 4.84 11.85
CA ILE A 186 -1.48 5.02 12.47
C ILE A 186 -1.54 4.72 13.97
N LYS A 187 -2.57 5.22 14.68
CA LYS A 187 -2.77 4.90 16.10
C LYS A 187 -3.03 3.40 16.34
N ALA A 188 -3.72 2.72 15.43
CA ALA A 188 -3.92 1.27 15.53
C ALA A 188 -2.58 0.53 15.42
N GLN A 189 -1.73 0.90 14.45
CA GLN A 189 -0.37 0.37 14.33
C GLN A 189 0.45 0.62 15.59
N GLN A 190 0.47 1.85 16.09
CA GLN A 190 1.23 2.22 17.29
C GLN A 190 0.78 1.44 18.54
N ARG A 191 -0.53 1.23 18.73
CA ARG A 191 -1.05 0.41 19.83
C ARG A 191 -0.58 -1.05 19.70
N ALA A 192 -0.63 -1.59 18.50
CA ALA A 192 -0.16 -2.96 18.23
C ALA A 192 1.35 -3.10 18.51
N ASP A 193 2.15 -2.11 18.11
CA ASP A 193 3.59 -2.08 18.37
C ASP A 193 3.95 -2.01 19.87
N LEU A 194 3.06 -1.44 20.68
CA LEU A 194 3.15 -1.42 22.14
C LEU A 194 2.68 -2.71 22.83
N GLY A 195 2.31 -3.73 22.05
CA GLY A 195 1.80 -5.00 22.57
C GLY A 195 0.33 -4.96 22.95
N GLN A 196 -0.39 -3.89 22.59
CA GLN A 196 -1.83 -3.80 22.74
C GLN A 196 -2.47 -4.37 21.47
N GLN A 197 -3.33 -5.37 21.61
CA GLN A 197 -4.01 -5.99 20.46
C GLN A 197 -3.02 -6.65 19.44
N GLU A 198 -2.04 -7.41 19.88
CA GLU A 198 -1.07 -8.09 18.99
C GLU A 198 -1.72 -8.98 17.91
N TRP A 199 -2.94 -9.46 18.14
CA TRP A 199 -3.72 -10.24 17.18
C TRP A 199 -3.98 -9.52 15.84
N VAL A 200 -3.92 -8.19 15.80
CA VAL A 200 -4.06 -7.42 14.55
C VAL A 200 -2.95 -7.73 13.52
N PHE A 201 -1.85 -8.32 13.95
CA PHE A 201 -0.78 -8.69 13.02
C PHE A 201 -1.08 -9.98 12.26
N ASP A 202 -1.77 -10.93 12.89
CA ASP A 202 -1.84 -12.30 12.39
C ASP A 202 -3.28 -12.78 12.14
N ASP A 203 -4.28 -12.15 12.75
CA ASP A 203 -5.68 -12.58 12.66
C ASP A 203 -6.61 -11.51 12.06
N PRO A 204 -6.66 -11.39 10.73
CA PRO A 204 -7.58 -10.46 10.07
C PRO A 204 -9.07 -10.82 10.27
N GLN A 205 -9.38 -12.08 10.62
CA GLN A 205 -10.74 -12.47 10.93
C GLN A 205 -11.19 -11.90 12.27
N HIS A 206 -10.31 -11.90 13.27
CA HIS A 206 -10.59 -11.27 14.56
C HIS A 206 -10.76 -9.76 14.41
N VAL A 207 -9.92 -9.10 13.59
CA VAL A 207 -10.07 -7.67 13.25
C VAL A 207 -11.46 -7.39 12.67
N ALA A 208 -11.95 -8.25 11.78
CA ALA A 208 -13.28 -8.10 11.20
C ALA A 208 -14.39 -8.36 12.22
N SER A 209 -14.22 -9.35 13.13
CA SER A 209 -15.18 -9.64 14.20
C SER A 209 -15.31 -8.50 15.19
N ASP A 210 -14.19 -7.92 15.62
CA ASP A 210 -14.14 -6.79 16.55
C ASP A 210 -14.86 -5.56 15.95
N ALA A 211 -14.62 -5.28 14.68
CA ALA A 211 -15.31 -4.20 13.99
C ALA A 211 -16.85 -4.39 13.96
N ILE A 212 -17.32 -5.59 13.63
CA ILE A 212 -18.77 -5.88 13.63
C ILE A 212 -19.33 -5.76 15.03
N ALA A 213 -18.63 -6.31 16.02
CA ALA A 213 -19.04 -6.32 17.42
C ALA A 213 -19.30 -4.89 17.94
N GLY A 214 -18.43 -3.95 17.59
CA GLY A 214 -18.60 -2.53 17.91
C GLY A 214 -19.87 -1.91 17.31
N PHE A 215 -20.29 -2.34 16.10
CA PHE A 215 -21.53 -1.83 15.48
C PHE A 215 -22.79 -2.46 16.04
N VAL A 216 -22.73 -3.71 16.43
CA VAL A 216 -23.91 -4.42 16.95
C VAL A 216 -23.97 -4.45 18.48
N ASN A 217 -22.97 -3.86 19.13
CA ASN A 217 -22.83 -3.72 20.59
C ASN A 217 -22.84 -5.08 21.32
N VAL A 218 -21.94 -5.95 20.90
CA VAL A 218 -21.69 -7.26 21.50
C VAL A 218 -20.18 -7.49 21.66
N GLU A 219 -19.76 -8.55 22.35
CA GLU A 219 -18.36 -8.97 22.40
C GLU A 219 -17.93 -9.61 21.07
N ALA A 220 -16.68 -9.43 20.67
CA ALA A 220 -16.14 -9.94 19.40
C ALA A 220 -16.29 -11.47 19.27
N ASP A 221 -16.11 -12.20 20.36
CA ASP A 221 -16.26 -13.67 20.42
C ASP A 221 -17.70 -14.14 20.16
N SER A 222 -18.68 -13.24 20.27
CA SER A 222 -20.07 -13.51 19.93
C SER A 222 -20.33 -13.50 18.42
N ILE A 223 -19.39 -12.97 17.62
CA ILE A 223 -19.49 -12.92 16.16
C ILE A 223 -19.07 -14.28 15.59
N THR A 224 -20.01 -15.21 15.54
CA THR A 224 -19.79 -16.54 14.97
C THR A 224 -20.25 -16.62 13.53
N GLY A 225 -19.65 -17.53 12.74
CA GLY A 225 -20.08 -17.77 11.36
C GLY A 225 -19.61 -16.70 10.37
N LEU A 226 -18.60 -15.93 10.71
CA LEU A 226 -17.93 -15.00 9.80
C LEU A 226 -17.30 -15.79 8.64
N ARG A 227 -17.56 -15.37 7.39
CA ARG A 227 -17.09 -16.07 6.20
C ARG A 227 -16.20 -15.17 5.36
N GLN A 228 -15.00 -15.64 5.06
CA GLN A 228 -14.15 -14.95 4.08
C GLN A 228 -14.74 -15.10 2.69
N LYS A 229 -15.05 -13.99 2.03
CA LYS A 229 -15.63 -13.94 0.67
C LYS A 229 -14.57 -13.72 -0.39
N ARG A 230 -13.57 -12.92 -0.10
CA ARG A 230 -12.54 -12.52 -1.04
C ARG A 230 -11.20 -12.33 -0.34
N LYS A 231 -10.12 -12.69 -1.05
CA LYS A 231 -8.75 -12.34 -0.69
C LYS A 231 -8.08 -11.85 -1.97
N ALA A 232 -7.64 -10.61 -1.99
CA ALA A 232 -6.94 -10.02 -3.12
C ALA A 232 -6.07 -8.84 -2.65
N GLN A 233 -4.90 -8.69 -3.24
CA GLN A 233 -4.06 -7.49 -3.09
C GLN A 233 -3.85 -7.02 -1.63
N GLY A 234 -3.51 -7.93 -0.73
CA GLY A 234 -3.32 -7.60 0.69
C GLY A 234 -4.60 -7.22 1.44
N ARG A 235 -5.76 -7.53 0.86
CA ARG A 235 -7.08 -7.29 1.45
C ARG A 235 -7.86 -8.56 1.64
N MET A 236 -8.76 -8.55 2.61
CA MET A 236 -9.74 -9.59 2.83
C MET A 236 -11.12 -8.98 3.04
N VAL A 237 -12.13 -9.62 2.47
CA VAL A 237 -13.54 -9.26 2.69
C VAL A 237 -14.20 -10.38 3.46
N TYR A 238 -14.82 -10.04 4.58
CA TYR A 238 -15.57 -10.95 5.41
C TYR A 238 -17.06 -10.62 5.38
N GLU A 239 -17.88 -11.64 5.30
CA GLU A 239 -19.34 -11.55 5.38
C GLU A 239 -19.84 -12.16 6.69
N TRP A 240 -20.70 -11.44 7.38
CA TRP A 240 -21.41 -11.94 8.55
C TRP A 240 -22.91 -11.73 8.40
N LYS A 241 -23.67 -12.78 8.73
CA LYS A 241 -25.14 -12.80 8.73
C LYS A 241 -25.63 -13.23 10.09
N PRO A 242 -26.12 -12.31 10.92
CA PRO A 242 -26.73 -12.67 12.20
C PRO A 242 -27.99 -13.52 11.98
N ASN A 243 -28.13 -14.60 12.75
CA ASN A 243 -29.23 -15.55 12.59
C ASN A 243 -30.65 -14.93 12.80
N ALA A 244 -30.73 -13.82 13.50
CA ALA A 244 -32.01 -13.21 13.89
C ALA A 244 -32.42 -11.98 13.04
N LYS A 245 -31.54 -11.50 12.14
CA LYS A 245 -31.77 -10.27 11.39
C LYS A 245 -31.60 -10.50 9.89
N ALA A 246 -32.39 -9.77 9.08
CA ALA A 246 -32.24 -9.77 7.62
C ALA A 246 -31.02 -8.94 7.15
N GLU A 247 -30.16 -8.54 8.06
CA GLU A 247 -28.98 -7.74 7.80
C GLU A 247 -27.80 -8.63 7.40
N THR A 248 -26.99 -8.14 6.48
CA THR A 248 -25.70 -8.73 6.13
C THR A 248 -24.64 -7.67 6.29
N TYR A 249 -23.58 -7.99 7.01
CA TYR A 249 -22.43 -7.13 7.19
C TYR A 249 -21.29 -7.60 6.29
N LEU A 250 -20.64 -6.65 5.61
CA LEU A 250 -19.39 -6.89 4.91
C LEU A 250 -18.31 -6.01 5.54
N VAL A 251 -17.21 -6.63 5.90
CA VAL A 251 -16.05 -5.94 6.47
C VAL A 251 -14.87 -6.14 5.56
N VAL A 252 -14.28 -5.04 5.16
CA VAL A 252 -13.04 -5.02 4.39
C VAL A 252 -11.90 -4.73 5.36
N VAL A 253 -10.95 -5.64 5.43
CA VAL A 253 -9.70 -5.46 6.19
C VAL A 253 -8.52 -5.45 5.23
N SER A 254 -7.53 -4.62 5.52
CA SER A 254 -6.34 -4.46 4.70
C SER A 254 -5.09 -4.27 5.57
N ARG A 255 -3.92 -4.47 4.96
CA ARG A 255 -2.62 -3.99 5.45
C ARG A 255 -2.19 -2.81 4.58
N PRO A 256 -2.59 -1.58 4.90
CA PRO A 256 -2.21 -0.43 4.10
C PRO A 256 -0.70 -0.23 4.07
N TYR A 257 -0.15 0.00 2.88
CA TYR A 257 1.28 0.26 2.71
C TYR A 257 1.77 1.43 3.57
N LEU A 258 0.95 2.47 3.70
CA LEU A 258 1.20 3.61 4.56
C LEU A 258 1.66 3.21 5.98
N LEU A 259 1.08 2.16 6.56
CA LEU A 259 1.40 1.77 7.93
C LEU A 259 2.81 1.21 8.09
N SER A 260 3.46 0.75 7.01
CA SER A 260 4.84 0.28 7.08
C SER A 260 5.83 1.37 7.48
N PHE A 261 5.52 2.63 7.19
CA PHE A 261 6.34 3.78 7.59
C PHE A 261 6.23 4.12 9.09
N TYR A 262 5.14 3.69 9.72
CA TYR A 262 4.85 3.99 11.13
C TYR A 262 5.03 2.78 12.05
N ALA A 263 5.22 1.60 11.49
CA ALA A 263 5.43 0.38 12.25
C ALA A 263 6.82 0.39 12.92
N HIS A 264 6.88 0.01 14.19
CA HIS A 264 8.13 -0.16 14.92
C HIS A 264 8.98 -1.30 14.32
N ASP A 265 8.32 -2.33 13.83
CA ASP A 265 8.88 -3.39 13.01
C ASP A 265 8.21 -3.35 11.63
N PRO A 266 8.88 -2.82 10.61
CA PRO A 266 8.28 -2.64 9.28
C PRO A 266 7.83 -3.94 8.61
N THR A 267 8.27 -5.09 9.11
CA THR A 267 7.81 -6.40 8.62
C THR A 267 6.46 -6.81 9.23
N ARG A 268 5.99 -6.09 10.26
CA ARG A 268 4.76 -6.37 11.01
C ARG A 268 3.75 -5.24 10.87
N VAL A 269 3.14 -5.12 9.69
CA VAL A 269 2.05 -4.18 9.44
C VAL A 269 0.73 -4.77 9.94
N ALA A 270 0.00 -4.00 10.74
CA ALA A 270 -1.27 -4.43 11.30
C ALA A 270 -2.36 -4.55 10.21
N TRP A 271 -3.21 -5.57 10.35
CA TRP A 271 -4.50 -5.58 9.67
C TRP A 271 -5.40 -4.50 10.27
N VAL A 272 -6.03 -3.72 9.44
CA VAL A 272 -6.96 -2.66 9.86
C VAL A 272 -8.25 -2.73 9.05
N VAL A 273 -9.34 -2.28 9.66
CA VAL A 273 -10.61 -2.16 8.99
C VAL A 273 -10.58 -0.94 8.09
N VAL A 274 -10.82 -1.13 6.79
CA VAL A 274 -10.88 -0.03 5.82
C VAL A 274 -12.32 0.32 5.43
N ALA A 275 -13.27 -0.61 5.58
CA ALA A 275 -14.68 -0.30 5.39
C ALA A 275 -15.57 -1.33 6.09
N VAL A 276 -16.73 -0.89 6.57
CA VAL A 276 -17.83 -1.75 7.02
C VAL A 276 -19.09 -1.35 6.29
N TYR A 277 -19.73 -2.33 5.67
CA TYR A 277 -21.00 -2.16 4.97
C TYR A 277 -22.07 -2.97 5.64
N VAL A 278 -23.30 -2.46 5.66
CA VAL A 278 -24.49 -3.21 6.05
C VAL A 278 -25.52 -3.16 4.95
N SER A 279 -26.13 -4.30 4.67
CA SER A 279 -27.27 -4.44 3.79
C SER A 279 -28.44 -4.99 4.55
N SER A 280 -29.60 -4.36 4.45
CA SER A 280 -30.86 -4.90 4.96
C SER A 280 -31.71 -5.36 3.79
N CYS A 281 -31.76 -6.66 3.55
CA CYS A 281 -32.71 -7.29 2.63
C CYS A 281 -34.07 -7.57 3.34
N GLY A 282 -34.54 -6.66 4.15
CA GLY A 282 -35.87 -6.71 4.74
C GLY A 282 -36.94 -6.33 3.71
N LYS A 283 -38.18 -6.76 3.92
CA LYS A 283 -39.35 -6.75 3.03
C LYS A 283 -39.71 -5.43 2.31
N HIS A 284 -38.87 -4.41 2.33
CA HIS A 284 -39.08 -3.16 1.61
C HIS A 284 -37.80 -2.67 0.95
N ASN A 285 -37.81 -2.65 -0.37
CA ASN A 285 -36.83 -1.99 -1.23
C ASN A 285 -36.81 -0.48 -0.93
N ALA A 286 -35.96 -0.05 -0.02
CA ALA A 286 -35.66 1.36 0.15
C ALA A 286 -34.15 1.55 0.14
N VAL A 287 -33.61 1.89 -1.00
CA VAL A 287 -32.28 2.47 -1.13
C VAL A 287 -32.33 3.87 -0.55
N THR A 288 -31.95 4.02 0.71
CA THR A 288 -31.73 5.35 1.29
C THR A 288 -30.27 5.72 1.03
N ARG A 289 -30.02 6.50 -0.02
CA ARG A 289 -28.74 7.20 -0.17
C ARG A 289 -28.69 8.28 0.91
N LEU A 290 -27.81 8.12 1.87
CA LEU A 290 -27.39 9.24 2.72
C LEU A 290 -26.21 9.91 2.01
N ARG A 291 -26.40 11.22 1.70
CA ARG A 291 -25.39 12.13 1.21
C ARG A 291 -24.49 12.57 2.34
#